data_dd0d52cf9a88b10daedd8f003679df91
#
_entry.id   dd0d52cf9a88b10daedd8f003679df91
#
_cell.length_a   1.000
_cell.length_b   1.000
_cell.length_c   1.000
_cell.angle_alpha   90.00
_cell.angle_beta   90.00
_cell.angle_gamma   90.00
#
_symmetry.space_group_name_H-M   'P 1'
#
loop_
_entity.id
_entity.type
_entity.pdbx_description
1 polymer ?
#
loop_
_entity_poly.entity_id
_entity_poly.type
_entity_poly.pdbx_seq_one_letter_code
_entity_poly.pdbx_strand_id
1 'polypeptide(L)'
;MADLGHLVDHFGGIEALRGKTLAMSWAYSPSYGKPLSVPQGVIGLLPRFGMNVALAYPEGYSLMPDVVEKARGFAAEAGTSVRICGSMEEAFEGADVVYPKSWAPFAVMEERTRLVETGDRQQLAELEKRCLASNARFKAWQCTEKLLARTRSGLYLHCLPADITGVSCAEGEVAADVFDRFRVPLYRQ
;
A
#
# COMPACT_ATOMS: atom_id res chain seq x y z
N MET A 1 2.67 8.25 -11.51
CA MET A 1 3.14 9.63 -11.81
C MET A 1 2.44 10.66 -10.94
N ALA A 2 1.12 10.58 -10.70
CA ALA A 2 0.39 11.49 -9.80
C ALA A 2 0.99 11.54 -8.40
N ASP A 3 1.22 10.37 -7.78
CA ASP A 3 1.87 10.27 -6.45
C ASP A 3 3.21 11.02 -6.42
N LEU A 4 4.06 10.86 -7.45
CA LEU A 4 5.35 11.55 -7.52
C LEU A 4 5.15 13.07 -7.63
N GLY A 5 4.26 13.54 -8.51
CA GLY A 5 3.94 14.97 -8.66
C GLY A 5 3.48 15.58 -7.34
N HIS A 6 2.55 14.90 -6.65
CA HIS A 6 2.08 15.36 -5.35
C HIS A 6 3.19 15.42 -4.28
N LEU A 7 4.09 14.42 -4.26
CA LEU A 7 5.22 14.43 -3.33
C LEU A 7 6.22 15.56 -3.64
N VAL A 8 6.49 15.81 -4.93
CA VAL A 8 7.35 16.92 -5.36
C VAL A 8 6.77 18.26 -4.90
N ASP A 9 5.47 18.48 -5.08
CA ASP A 9 4.79 19.70 -4.65
C ASP A 9 4.78 19.82 -3.12
N HIS A 10 4.48 18.72 -2.41
CA HIS A 10 4.41 18.71 -0.95
C HIS A 10 5.77 19.00 -0.27
N PHE A 11 6.86 18.42 -0.78
CA PHE A 11 8.19 18.58 -0.21
C PHE A 11 9.00 19.75 -0.81
N GLY A 12 8.46 20.44 -1.82
CA GLY A 12 9.07 21.62 -2.39
C GLY A 12 10.16 21.36 -3.45
N GLY A 13 10.10 20.21 -4.12
CA GLY A 13 10.97 19.88 -5.24
C GLY A 13 11.41 18.42 -5.28
N ILE A 14 11.88 17.98 -6.44
CA ILE A 14 12.28 16.58 -6.66
C ILE A 14 13.50 16.20 -5.81
N GLU A 15 14.45 17.11 -5.63
CA GLU A 15 15.65 16.86 -4.81
C GLU A 15 15.32 16.72 -3.31
N ALA A 16 14.21 17.33 -2.85
CA ALA A 16 13.75 17.23 -1.47
C ALA A 16 13.21 15.84 -1.12
N LEU A 17 12.99 14.97 -2.11
CA LEU A 17 12.59 13.56 -1.90
C LEU A 17 13.77 12.69 -1.45
N ARG A 18 15.02 13.09 -1.71
CA ARG A 18 16.20 12.30 -1.37
C ARG A 18 16.29 12.04 0.13
N GLY A 19 16.44 10.76 0.48
CA GLY A 19 16.51 10.29 1.87
C GLY A 19 15.17 10.25 2.60
N LYS A 20 14.07 10.72 2.02
CA LYS A 20 12.72 10.52 2.56
C LYS A 20 12.33 9.05 2.54
N THR A 21 11.52 8.64 3.49
CA THR A 21 11.05 7.25 3.61
C THR A 21 9.55 7.16 3.32
N LEU A 22 9.20 6.33 2.34
CA LEU A 22 7.84 5.87 2.11
C LEU A 22 7.59 4.56 2.86
N ALA A 23 6.57 4.50 3.68
CA ALA A 23 6.00 3.26 4.21
C ALA A 23 4.86 2.80 3.28
N MET A 24 5.13 1.84 2.39
CA MET A 24 4.12 1.14 1.61
C MET A 24 3.64 -0.07 2.40
N SER A 25 2.40 -0.07 2.83
CA SER A 25 1.87 -1.14 3.67
C SER A 25 0.62 -1.76 3.08
N TRP A 26 0.52 -3.11 3.15
CA TRP A 26 -0.77 -3.74 3.02
C TRP A 26 -1.72 -3.20 4.08
N ALA A 27 -3.01 -3.10 3.77
CA ALA A 27 -4.05 -2.72 4.70
C ALA A 27 -5.30 -3.59 4.47
N TYR A 28 -6.06 -3.84 5.53
CA TYR A 28 -7.25 -4.66 5.48
C TYR A 28 -8.33 -4.05 4.59
N SER A 29 -9.00 -4.89 3.83
CA SER A 29 -10.18 -4.53 3.03
C SER A 29 -11.22 -5.64 3.09
N PRO A 30 -12.52 -5.31 3.15
CA PRO A 30 -13.60 -6.28 2.97
C PRO A 30 -13.75 -6.75 1.51
N SER A 31 -12.87 -6.31 0.63
CA SER A 31 -12.82 -6.70 -0.79
C SER A 31 -11.62 -7.61 -1.06
N TYR A 32 -11.76 -8.59 -1.97
CA TYR A 32 -10.70 -9.56 -2.23
C TYR A 32 -9.88 -9.28 -3.50
N GLY A 33 -10.41 -8.57 -4.45
CA GLY A 33 -9.85 -8.46 -5.81
C GLY A 33 -9.04 -7.20 -6.08
N LYS A 34 -8.50 -6.52 -5.06
CA LYS A 34 -7.74 -5.29 -5.26
C LYS A 34 -6.39 -5.58 -5.96
N PRO A 35 -6.02 -4.79 -6.99
CA PRO A 35 -4.83 -5.09 -7.81
C PRO A 35 -3.50 -4.77 -7.11
N LEU A 36 -2.44 -5.47 -7.54
CA LEU A 36 -1.06 -5.23 -7.12
C LEU A 36 -0.39 -4.05 -7.86
N SER A 37 -1.01 -3.52 -8.91
CA SER A 37 -0.39 -2.51 -9.78
C SER A 37 0.07 -1.26 -9.03
N VAL A 38 -0.73 -0.78 -8.07
CA VAL A 38 -0.38 0.42 -7.30
C VAL A 38 0.82 0.20 -6.38
N PRO A 39 0.81 -0.77 -5.44
CA PRO A 39 1.98 -0.97 -4.59
C PRO A 39 3.24 -1.28 -5.40
N GLN A 40 3.14 -2.10 -6.45
CA GLN A 40 4.28 -2.44 -7.31
C GLN A 40 4.79 -1.21 -8.08
N GLY A 41 3.89 -0.40 -8.62
CA GLY A 41 4.26 0.83 -9.32
C GLY A 41 4.93 1.85 -8.40
N VAL A 42 4.41 2.02 -7.19
CA VAL A 42 4.95 2.97 -6.21
C VAL A 42 6.35 2.57 -5.73
N ILE A 43 6.55 1.30 -5.33
CA ILE A 43 7.87 0.83 -4.88
C ILE A 43 8.90 0.76 -6.01
N GLY A 44 8.47 0.59 -7.25
CA GLY A 44 9.35 0.62 -8.42
C GLY A 44 9.71 2.03 -8.90
N LEU A 45 8.89 3.02 -8.57
CA LEU A 45 9.07 4.40 -9.02
C LEU A 45 9.90 5.23 -8.04
N LEU A 46 9.50 5.29 -6.77
CA LEU A 46 10.01 6.28 -5.82
C LEU A 46 11.50 6.11 -5.45
N PRO A 47 12.07 4.89 -5.37
CA PRO A 47 13.51 4.74 -5.16
C PRO A 47 14.38 5.42 -6.23
N ARG A 48 13.90 5.50 -7.48
CA ARG A 48 14.61 6.20 -8.57
C ARG A 48 14.81 7.68 -8.30
N PHE A 49 14.00 8.26 -7.42
CA PHE A 49 14.07 9.67 -6.99
C PHE A 49 14.71 9.82 -5.62
N GLY A 50 15.44 8.81 -5.16
CA GLY A 50 16.20 8.85 -3.92
C GLY A 50 15.39 8.65 -2.66
N MET A 51 14.17 8.10 -2.74
CA MET A 51 13.38 7.73 -1.56
C MET A 51 13.72 6.33 -1.07
N ASN A 52 13.75 6.14 0.26
CA ASN A 52 13.73 4.83 0.87
C ASN A 52 12.31 4.25 0.88
N VAL A 53 12.21 2.93 0.83
CA VAL A 53 10.92 2.23 0.94
C VAL A 53 10.94 1.24 2.11
N ALA A 54 9.97 1.36 3.02
CA ALA A 54 9.62 0.37 4.02
C ALA A 54 8.34 -0.34 3.55
N LEU A 55 8.48 -1.57 3.04
CA LEU A 55 7.37 -2.36 2.50
C LEU A 55 6.88 -3.34 3.56
N ALA A 56 5.61 -3.27 3.95
CA ALA A 56 5.00 -4.15 4.94
C ALA A 56 3.77 -4.87 4.39
N TYR A 57 3.67 -6.15 4.68
CA TYR A 57 2.50 -6.97 4.37
C TYR A 57 2.44 -8.20 5.28
N PRO A 58 1.24 -8.74 5.56
CA PRO A 58 1.11 -9.98 6.31
C PRO A 58 1.53 -11.18 5.45
N GLU A 59 1.73 -12.31 6.10
CA GLU A 59 2.06 -13.58 5.43
C GLU A 59 1.05 -13.91 4.31
N GLY A 60 1.57 -14.29 3.14
CA GLY A 60 0.79 -14.61 1.95
C GLY A 60 0.48 -13.43 1.02
N TYR A 61 0.79 -12.18 1.41
CA TYR A 61 0.50 -10.98 0.62
C TYR A 61 1.75 -10.31 0.04
N SER A 62 2.82 -11.07 -0.18
CA SER A 62 4.02 -10.56 -0.84
C SER A 62 3.71 -10.02 -2.24
N LEU A 63 4.44 -8.98 -2.63
CA LEU A 63 4.46 -8.51 -4.02
C LEU A 63 5.29 -9.48 -4.89
N MET A 64 5.23 -9.31 -6.20
CA MET A 64 6.01 -10.13 -7.13
C MET A 64 7.52 -9.98 -6.85
N PRO A 65 8.26 -11.09 -6.69
CA PRO A 65 9.69 -11.03 -6.30
C PRO A 65 10.55 -10.23 -7.26
N ASP A 66 10.33 -10.36 -8.57
CA ASP A 66 11.06 -9.63 -9.60
C ASP A 66 10.83 -8.10 -9.53
N VAL A 67 9.65 -7.67 -9.13
CA VAL A 67 9.34 -6.24 -8.93
C VAL A 67 10.09 -5.71 -7.70
N VAL A 68 10.11 -6.48 -6.61
CA VAL A 68 10.84 -6.11 -5.39
C VAL A 68 12.36 -6.04 -5.67
N GLU A 69 12.91 -7.00 -6.41
CA GLU A 69 14.33 -6.99 -6.81
C GLU A 69 14.68 -5.79 -7.69
N LYS A 70 13.85 -5.45 -8.67
CA LYS A 70 14.03 -4.24 -9.47
C LYS A 70 13.99 -2.97 -8.63
N ALA A 71 13.05 -2.89 -7.68
CA ALA A 71 12.97 -1.76 -6.76
C ALA A 71 14.23 -1.62 -5.89
N ARG A 72 14.79 -2.74 -5.41
CA ARG A 72 16.08 -2.77 -4.70
C ARG A 72 17.26 -2.32 -5.58
N GLY A 73 17.28 -2.73 -6.85
CA GLY A 73 18.27 -2.27 -7.81
C GLY A 73 18.24 -0.74 -7.98
N PHE A 74 17.07 -0.16 -8.22
CA PHE A 74 16.91 1.30 -8.32
C PHE A 74 17.26 2.03 -7.02
N ALA A 75 16.94 1.46 -5.88
CA ALA A 75 17.32 2.02 -4.60
C ALA A 75 18.85 2.01 -4.41
N ALA A 76 19.52 0.92 -4.76
CA ALA A 76 20.98 0.82 -4.69
C ALA A 76 21.68 1.85 -5.60
N GLU A 77 21.20 2.00 -6.84
CA GLU A 77 21.70 3.02 -7.78
C GLU A 77 21.54 4.46 -7.24
N ALA A 78 20.44 4.72 -6.51
CA ALA A 78 20.15 6.03 -5.93
C ALA A 78 20.78 6.25 -4.53
N GLY A 79 21.49 5.25 -3.97
CA GLY A 79 22.07 5.30 -2.63
C GLY A 79 21.03 5.20 -1.51
N THR A 80 19.89 4.53 -1.75
CA THR A 80 18.79 4.32 -0.82
C THR A 80 18.49 2.83 -0.62
N SER A 81 17.38 2.50 0.03
CA SER A 81 17.06 1.10 0.38
C SER A 81 15.58 0.77 0.19
N VAL A 82 15.31 -0.51 -0.10
CA VAL A 82 13.99 -1.13 0.01
C VAL A 82 14.08 -2.23 1.05
N ARG A 83 13.44 -2.04 2.21
CA ARG A 83 13.36 -3.03 3.28
C ARG A 83 11.96 -3.62 3.39
N ILE A 84 11.87 -4.89 3.76
CA ILE A 84 10.60 -5.55 4.07
C ILE A 84 10.44 -5.56 5.59
N CYS A 85 9.25 -5.20 6.04
CA CYS A 85 8.88 -5.09 7.44
C CYS A 85 7.81 -6.13 7.79
N GLY A 86 7.86 -6.65 9.01
CA GLY A 86 6.91 -7.64 9.51
C GLY A 86 5.58 -7.04 9.98
N SER A 87 5.47 -5.72 10.13
CA SER A 87 4.26 -5.05 10.59
C SER A 87 4.14 -3.61 10.07
N MET A 88 2.94 -3.03 10.19
CA MET A 88 2.72 -1.60 9.89
C MET A 88 3.49 -0.72 10.86
N GLU A 89 3.57 -1.10 12.13
CA GLU A 89 4.31 -0.38 13.17
C GLU A 89 5.77 -0.20 12.78
N GLU A 90 6.40 -1.28 12.32
CA GLU A 90 7.80 -1.25 11.89
C GLU A 90 7.99 -0.39 10.63
N ALA A 91 7.08 -0.49 9.66
CA ALA A 91 7.17 0.27 8.43
C ALA A 91 6.95 1.78 8.65
N PHE A 92 6.05 2.15 9.57
CA PHE A 92 5.69 3.54 9.84
C PHE A 92 6.73 4.25 10.72
N GLU A 93 7.59 3.51 11.42
CA GLU A 93 8.60 4.10 12.31
C GLU A 93 9.53 5.05 11.56
N GLY A 94 9.40 6.35 11.87
CA GLY A 94 10.18 7.41 11.24
C GLY A 94 9.92 7.64 9.73
N ALA A 95 8.83 7.10 9.19
CA ALA A 95 8.46 7.36 7.80
C ALA A 95 8.03 8.83 7.58
N ASP A 96 8.32 9.37 6.40
CA ASP A 96 7.88 10.70 5.97
C ASP A 96 6.54 10.65 5.24
N VAL A 97 6.25 9.51 4.59
CA VAL A 97 5.03 9.25 3.82
C VAL A 97 4.51 7.86 4.16
N VAL A 98 3.20 7.71 4.33
CA VAL A 98 2.55 6.41 4.50
C VAL A 98 1.53 6.16 3.39
N TYR A 99 1.54 4.96 2.85
CA TYR A 99 0.65 4.54 1.77
C TYR A 99 0.03 3.17 2.13
N PRO A 100 -0.95 3.13 3.03
CA PRO A 100 -1.67 1.89 3.34
C PRO A 100 -2.63 1.57 2.20
N LYS A 101 -2.55 0.35 1.66
CA LYS A 101 -3.36 -0.08 0.51
C LYS A 101 -3.58 -1.58 0.55
N SER A 102 -4.80 -2.02 0.34
CA SER A 102 -5.07 -3.44 0.17
C SER A 102 -4.68 -3.93 -1.23
N TRP A 103 -4.20 -5.15 -1.31
CA TRP A 103 -4.02 -5.90 -2.56
C TRP A 103 -4.22 -7.39 -2.32
N ALA A 104 -4.60 -8.11 -3.38
CA ALA A 104 -4.72 -9.57 -3.34
C ALA A 104 -3.34 -10.23 -3.53
N PRO A 105 -3.12 -11.44 -3.00
CA PRO A 105 -1.96 -12.25 -3.37
C PRO A 105 -1.86 -12.46 -4.89
N PHE A 106 -0.65 -12.50 -5.43
CA PHE A 106 -0.44 -12.65 -6.87
C PHE A 106 -1.10 -13.94 -7.41
N ALA A 107 -0.91 -15.07 -6.73
CA ALA A 107 -1.52 -16.35 -7.11
C ALA A 107 -3.07 -16.29 -7.16
N VAL A 108 -3.70 -15.52 -6.26
CA VAL A 108 -5.15 -15.28 -6.29
C VAL A 108 -5.55 -14.51 -7.54
N MET A 109 -4.77 -13.54 -7.97
CA MET A 109 -5.05 -12.78 -9.19
C MET A 109 -4.91 -13.65 -10.44
N GLU A 110 -3.93 -14.55 -10.50
CA GLU A 110 -3.78 -15.52 -11.58
C GLU A 110 -4.95 -16.52 -11.60
N GLU A 111 -5.34 -17.08 -10.46
CA GLU A 111 -6.49 -17.97 -10.34
C GLU A 111 -7.77 -17.27 -10.78
N ARG A 112 -8.00 -16.06 -10.31
CA ARG A 112 -9.16 -15.24 -10.69
C ARG A 112 -9.22 -14.99 -12.20
N THR A 113 -8.08 -14.65 -12.82
CA THR A 113 -8.01 -14.41 -14.27
C THR A 113 -8.44 -15.67 -15.04
N ARG A 114 -7.90 -16.83 -14.70
CA ARG A 114 -8.26 -18.11 -15.34
C ARG A 114 -9.76 -18.42 -15.18
N LEU A 115 -10.32 -18.22 -13.98
CA LEU A 115 -11.74 -18.48 -13.71
C LEU A 115 -12.67 -17.51 -14.46
N VAL A 116 -12.24 -16.27 -14.65
CA VAL A 116 -12.97 -15.29 -15.47
C VAL A 116 -12.96 -15.71 -16.96
N GLU A 117 -11.79 -16.13 -17.47
CA GLU A 117 -11.65 -16.59 -18.86
C GLU A 117 -12.50 -17.84 -19.17
N THR A 118 -12.59 -18.76 -18.21
CA THR A 118 -13.43 -19.98 -18.34
C THR A 118 -14.91 -19.74 -18.04
N GLY A 119 -15.28 -18.59 -17.48
CA GLY A 119 -16.64 -18.26 -17.08
C GLY A 119 -17.17 -19.06 -15.89
N ASP A 120 -16.31 -19.67 -15.08
CA ASP A 120 -16.67 -20.50 -13.94
C ASP A 120 -17.10 -19.65 -12.74
N ARG A 121 -18.38 -19.26 -12.73
CA ARG A 121 -18.98 -18.42 -11.68
C ARG A 121 -18.99 -19.09 -10.31
N GLN A 122 -19.11 -20.42 -10.26
CA GLN A 122 -19.15 -21.15 -9.00
C GLN A 122 -17.77 -21.11 -8.32
N GLN A 123 -16.70 -21.41 -9.05
CA GLN A 123 -15.35 -21.35 -8.52
C GLN A 123 -14.92 -19.90 -8.20
N LEU A 124 -15.38 -18.90 -8.95
CA LEU A 124 -15.18 -17.49 -8.60
C LEU A 124 -15.79 -17.13 -7.25
N ALA A 125 -17.01 -17.59 -6.96
CA ALA A 125 -17.64 -17.36 -5.65
C ALA A 125 -16.91 -18.06 -4.50
N GLU A 126 -16.42 -19.28 -4.73
CA GLU A 126 -15.61 -20.00 -3.72
C GLU A 126 -14.23 -19.32 -3.51
N LEU A 127 -13.60 -18.83 -4.56
CA LEU A 127 -12.37 -18.04 -4.46
C LEU A 127 -12.59 -16.79 -3.63
N GLU A 128 -13.64 -16.03 -3.91
CA GLU A 128 -14.01 -14.83 -3.14
C GLU A 128 -14.18 -15.15 -1.66
N LYS A 129 -14.99 -16.16 -1.32
CA LYS A 129 -15.24 -16.59 0.07
C LYS A 129 -13.93 -16.94 0.79
N ARG A 130 -13.06 -17.72 0.13
CA ARG A 130 -11.75 -18.11 0.69
C ARG A 130 -10.85 -16.89 0.92
N CYS A 131 -10.81 -15.95 -0.03
CA CYS A 131 -9.99 -14.75 0.07
C CYS A 131 -10.50 -13.79 1.16
N LEU A 132 -11.81 -13.60 1.28
CA LEU A 132 -12.41 -12.79 2.35
C LEU A 132 -12.13 -13.38 3.74
N ALA A 133 -12.19 -14.70 3.87
CA ALA A 133 -11.84 -15.40 5.12
C ALA A 133 -10.34 -15.22 5.47
N SER A 134 -9.46 -15.22 4.46
CA SER A 134 -8.04 -14.94 4.64
C SER A 134 -7.78 -13.50 5.05
N ASN A 135 -8.39 -12.53 4.38
CA ASN A 135 -8.29 -11.11 4.73
C ASN A 135 -8.74 -10.84 6.17
N ALA A 136 -9.83 -11.47 6.60
CA ALA A 136 -10.41 -11.27 7.93
C ALA A 136 -9.45 -11.60 9.09
N ARG A 137 -8.42 -12.39 8.85
CA ARG A 137 -7.35 -12.68 9.83
C ARG A 137 -6.47 -11.47 10.14
N PHE A 138 -6.47 -10.46 9.28
CA PHE A 138 -5.58 -9.31 9.31
C PHE A 138 -6.32 -7.98 9.48
N LYS A 139 -7.48 -7.97 10.11
CA LYS A 139 -8.28 -6.75 10.37
C LYS A 139 -7.53 -5.67 11.15
N ALA A 140 -6.53 -6.06 11.96
CA ALA A 140 -5.68 -5.11 12.67
C ALA A 140 -4.74 -4.31 11.76
N TRP A 141 -4.56 -4.72 10.49
CA TRP A 141 -3.78 -3.97 9.50
C TRP A 141 -4.60 -2.79 8.96
N GLN A 142 -4.76 -1.78 9.79
CA GLN A 142 -5.49 -0.56 9.51
C GLN A 142 -4.64 0.65 9.86
N CYS A 143 -4.61 1.65 8.98
CA CYS A 143 -3.95 2.92 9.28
C CYS A 143 -4.78 3.72 10.29
N THR A 144 -4.18 4.00 11.44
CA THR A 144 -4.79 4.73 12.56
C THR A 144 -3.92 5.91 12.99
N GLU A 145 -4.48 6.87 13.73
CA GLU A 145 -3.72 7.98 14.33
C GLU A 145 -2.58 7.47 15.23
N LYS A 146 -2.79 6.35 15.95
CA LYS A 146 -1.74 5.73 16.77
C LYS A 146 -0.53 5.29 15.93
N LEU A 147 -0.77 4.76 14.75
CA LEU A 147 0.30 4.37 13.81
C LEU A 147 0.96 5.60 13.18
N LEU A 148 0.17 6.59 12.78
CA LEU A 148 0.69 7.86 12.25
C LEU A 148 1.59 8.59 13.25
N ALA A 149 1.30 8.52 14.54
CA ALA A 149 2.15 9.10 15.59
C ALA A 149 3.58 8.52 15.65
N ARG A 150 3.84 7.36 15.00
CA ARG A 150 5.18 6.78 14.87
C ARG A 150 5.99 7.39 13.73
N THR A 151 5.34 8.10 12.83
CA THR A 151 5.97 8.73 11.68
C THR A 151 6.66 10.06 12.07
N ARG A 152 7.48 10.58 11.19
CA ARG A 152 8.16 11.88 11.41
C ARG A 152 7.20 13.08 11.28
N SER A 153 6.27 13.01 10.37
CA SER A 153 5.12 13.91 10.12
C SER A 153 4.29 13.33 8.96
N GLY A 154 4.14 12.01 8.94
CA GLY A 154 3.81 11.21 7.76
C GLY A 154 2.63 11.72 6.95
N LEU A 155 2.89 12.14 5.73
CA LEU A 155 1.85 12.42 4.74
C LEU A 155 1.13 11.11 4.41
N TYR A 156 -0.18 11.06 4.62
CA TYR A 156 -0.99 9.91 4.21
C TYR A 156 -1.37 10.04 2.73
N LEU A 157 -1.09 9.01 1.94
CA LEU A 157 -1.47 8.87 0.54
C LEU A 157 -2.39 7.65 0.34
N HIS A 158 -3.24 7.72 -0.67
CA HIS A 158 -4.06 6.61 -1.13
C HIS A 158 -4.55 6.83 -2.56
N CYS A 159 -4.57 5.78 -3.37
CA CYS A 159 -5.00 5.82 -4.77
C CYS A 159 -6.53 5.78 -4.97
N LEU A 160 -7.31 6.11 -4.03
CA LEU A 160 -8.78 6.10 -4.03
C LEU A 160 -9.45 5.09 -5.03
N PRO A 161 -10.62 4.55 -4.70
CA PRO A 161 -11.34 4.74 -3.44
C PRO A 161 -10.68 4.00 -2.27
N ALA A 162 -10.77 4.56 -1.06
CA ALA A 162 -10.32 3.93 0.18
C ALA A 162 -11.49 3.24 0.90
N ASP A 163 -11.19 2.11 1.55
CA ASP A 163 -12.10 1.51 2.52
C ASP A 163 -11.92 2.20 3.88
N ILE A 164 -12.86 3.07 4.22
CA ILE A 164 -12.81 3.92 5.41
C ILE A 164 -13.67 3.30 6.50
N THR A 165 -13.05 2.93 7.62
CA THR A 165 -13.73 2.31 8.75
C THR A 165 -14.83 3.21 9.32
N GLY A 166 -16.02 2.64 9.49
CA GLY A 166 -17.20 3.34 10.01
C GLY A 166 -17.87 4.29 9.01
N VAL A 167 -17.34 4.41 7.76
CA VAL A 167 -17.88 5.28 6.72
C VAL A 167 -18.29 4.47 5.49
N SER A 168 -17.34 3.88 4.78
CA SER A 168 -17.62 3.06 3.59
C SER A 168 -17.74 1.56 3.90
N CYS A 169 -17.24 1.13 5.04
CA CYS A 169 -17.29 -0.25 5.53
C CYS A 169 -17.20 -0.30 7.05
N ALA A 170 -17.51 -1.45 7.66
CA ALA A 170 -17.40 -1.61 9.12
C ALA A 170 -15.94 -1.56 9.59
N GLU A 171 -15.03 -2.17 8.83
CA GLU A 171 -13.59 -2.19 9.06
C GLU A 171 -12.88 -2.09 7.70
N GLY A 172 -11.81 -1.30 7.58
CA GLY A 172 -11.17 -1.00 6.31
C GLY A 172 -9.70 -0.62 6.41
N GLU A 173 -9.18 -0.04 5.34
CA GLU A 173 -7.76 0.32 5.15
C GLU A 173 -7.30 1.43 6.10
N VAL A 174 -8.23 2.33 6.47
CA VAL A 174 -7.92 3.54 7.22
C VAL A 174 -9.05 3.91 8.17
N ALA A 175 -8.72 4.45 9.33
CA ALA A 175 -9.66 5.04 10.28
C ALA A 175 -10.22 6.37 9.74
N ALA A 176 -11.46 6.68 10.07
CA ALA A 176 -12.15 7.87 9.55
C ALA A 176 -11.46 9.19 9.91
N ASP A 177 -10.95 9.32 11.13
CA ASP A 177 -10.22 10.49 11.62
C ASP A 177 -8.93 10.75 10.82
N VAL A 178 -8.17 9.71 10.50
CA VAL A 178 -7.00 9.79 9.62
C VAL A 178 -7.41 10.25 8.22
N PHE A 179 -8.43 9.61 7.63
CA PHE A 179 -8.89 9.98 6.30
C PHE A 179 -9.34 11.44 6.23
N ASP A 180 -10.14 11.89 7.19
CA ASP A 180 -10.64 13.28 7.24
C ASP A 180 -9.52 14.30 7.41
N ARG A 181 -8.51 14.00 8.24
CA ARG A 181 -7.32 14.85 8.42
C ARG A 181 -6.57 15.08 7.12
N PHE A 182 -6.43 14.05 6.28
CA PHE A 182 -5.67 14.11 5.02
C PHE A 182 -6.55 14.27 3.78
N ARG A 183 -7.85 14.46 3.91
CA ARG A 183 -8.78 14.56 2.79
C ARG A 183 -8.35 15.59 1.74
N VAL A 184 -7.95 16.79 2.16
CA VAL A 184 -7.54 17.85 1.23
C VAL A 184 -6.25 17.49 0.49
N PRO A 185 -5.15 17.06 1.12
CA PRO A 185 -3.98 16.55 0.43
C PRO A 185 -4.30 15.40 -0.55
N LEU A 186 -5.13 14.43 -0.15
CA LEU A 186 -5.50 13.29 -0.99
C LEU A 186 -6.18 13.69 -2.30
N TYR A 187 -7.08 14.69 -2.27
CA TYR A 187 -7.74 15.15 -3.50
C TYR A 187 -6.84 16.01 -4.40
N ARG A 188 -5.60 16.31 -3.97
CA ARG A 188 -4.55 16.94 -4.80
C ARG A 188 -3.57 15.94 -5.38
N GLN A 189 -3.58 14.72 -4.87
CA GLN A 189 -2.76 13.59 -5.34
C GLN A 189 -3.22 13.12 -6.74
#